data_6af890ba7594e96cc7f2093638309ffa
#
_entry.id   6af890ba7594e96cc7f2093638309ffa
#
_cell.length_a   1.000
_cell.length_b   1.000
_cell.length_c   1.000
_cell.angle_alpha   90.00
_cell.angle_beta   90.00
_cell.angle_gamma   90.00
#
_symmetry.space_group_name_H-M   'P 1'
#
loop_
_entity.id
_entity.type
_entity.pdbx_description
1 polymer ?
#
loop_
_entity_poly.entity_id
_entity_poly.type
_entity_poly.pdbx_seq_one_letter_code
_entity_poly.pdbx_strand_id
1 'polypeptide(L)'
;MATVVRTVRGDIDPSALGPTDSHEHLFLVTPLQPGDEFSDVGRAIEEARTLVTAGGQALVDWTPIDLGRDPAGLLQVAEATGLHIVAATGVHRDAHYPPDHHLRAETMEALVNRFAADITGKGVRAGIIKVGASYHRLQPFEQKIFAAAAEAHHETGVPICVHAEHGTMGLGIVDHLGSLGVRAASVVLAHLDRNPDAVEHAETGAAGAWLQLDGPGRTKYWPDSTVLQLIADLAERGLAGQILLGGDTGRRSTMRAYGGGPGLDYVFARFKPRLERELGWELSQQIFVDNPSRAFAFEPPYGTSSTSGNIR
;
A
#
# COMPACT_ATOMS: atom_id res chain seq x y z
N MET A 1 -4.43 -20.75 12.31
CA MET A 1 -3.15 -20.84 11.53
C MET A 1 -2.26 -19.70 11.96
N ALA A 2 -0.94 -19.75 11.68
CA ALA A 2 -0.10 -18.61 11.92
C ALA A 2 -0.39 -17.53 10.86
N THR A 3 -0.48 -16.28 11.27
CA THR A 3 -0.55 -15.13 10.35
C THR A 3 0.78 -14.95 9.64
N VAL A 4 0.75 -14.50 8.39
CA VAL A 4 1.95 -14.23 7.58
C VAL A 4 1.85 -12.87 6.91
N VAL A 5 2.99 -12.26 6.59
CA VAL A 5 3.09 -11.21 5.60
C VAL A 5 3.66 -11.83 4.33
N ARG A 6 2.98 -11.61 3.20
CA ARG A 6 3.41 -12.14 1.91
C ARG A 6 4.29 -11.16 1.18
N THR A 7 5.55 -11.54 0.98
CA THR A 7 6.51 -10.78 0.19
C THR A 7 6.74 -11.44 -1.16
N VAL A 8 7.36 -10.72 -2.08
CA VAL A 8 7.75 -11.26 -3.39
C VAL A 8 8.72 -12.45 -3.31
N ARG A 9 9.41 -12.62 -2.17
CA ARG A 9 10.30 -13.76 -1.88
C ARG A 9 9.62 -14.90 -1.11
N GLY A 10 8.34 -14.76 -0.79
CA GLY A 10 7.56 -15.74 -0.04
C GLY A 10 6.96 -15.18 1.24
N ASP A 11 6.28 -16.04 1.97
CA ASP A 11 5.60 -15.68 3.22
C ASP A 11 6.60 -15.63 4.38
N ILE A 12 6.52 -14.58 5.20
CA ILE A 12 7.38 -14.37 6.38
C ILE A 12 6.51 -14.20 7.63
N ASP A 13 7.13 -14.41 8.80
CA ASP A 13 6.51 -14.04 10.08
C ASP A 13 6.31 -12.50 10.10
N PRO A 14 5.15 -12.00 10.54
CA PRO A 14 4.89 -10.55 10.61
C PRO A 14 5.97 -9.77 11.39
N SER A 15 6.54 -10.35 12.44
CA SER A 15 7.61 -9.73 13.24
C SER A 15 8.93 -9.56 12.48
N ALA A 16 9.10 -10.28 11.37
CA ALA A 16 10.30 -10.19 10.54
C ALA A 16 10.22 -9.07 9.49
N LEU A 17 9.08 -8.37 9.36
CA LEU A 17 8.89 -7.32 8.36
C LEU A 17 9.83 -6.12 8.61
N GLY A 18 9.95 -5.68 9.86
CA GLY A 18 10.81 -4.57 10.27
C GLY A 18 10.27 -3.18 9.87
N PRO A 19 11.14 -2.15 9.91
CA PRO A 19 10.77 -0.79 9.52
C PRO A 19 10.29 -0.72 8.08
N THR A 20 9.03 -0.32 7.89
CA THR A 20 8.28 -0.45 6.64
C THR A 20 7.84 0.89 6.09
N ASP A 21 8.11 1.13 4.80
CA ASP A 21 7.38 2.11 3.99
C ASP A 21 6.10 1.46 3.49
N SER A 22 4.96 1.92 4.01
CA SER A 22 3.68 1.22 3.84
C SER A 22 2.97 1.52 2.52
N HIS A 23 3.47 2.47 1.73
CA HIS A 23 2.89 2.81 0.42
C HIS A 23 3.91 3.42 -0.51
N GLU A 24 4.31 2.65 -1.53
CA GLU A 24 5.26 3.08 -2.55
C GLU A 24 4.97 2.48 -3.92
N HIS A 25 5.71 3.00 -4.92
CA HIS A 25 5.74 2.47 -6.26
C HIS A 25 7.18 2.34 -6.74
N LEU A 26 7.60 1.15 -7.18
CA LEU A 26 8.90 0.93 -7.82
C LEU A 26 8.79 0.95 -9.35
N PHE A 27 7.59 0.71 -9.86
CA PHE A 27 7.24 0.80 -11.27
C PHE A 27 5.86 1.45 -11.38
N LEU A 28 5.69 2.43 -12.26
CA LEU A 28 4.37 3.02 -12.52
C LEU A 28 4.30 3.58 -13.95
N VAL A 29 3.29 3.11 -14.68
CA VAL A 29 2.95 3.58 -16.03
C VAL A 29 1.45 3.87 -16.05
N THR A 30 1.07 5.13 -16.12
CA THR A 30 -0.35 5.53 -16.13
C THR A 30 -0.63 6.63 -17.13
N PRO A 31 -1.75 6.56 -17.87
CA PRO A 31 -2.13 7.61 -18.83
C PRO A 31 -2.39 8.98 -18.18
N LEU A 32 -2.55 9.03 -16.86
CA LEU A 32 -2.72 10.29 -16.12
C LEU A 32 -1.42 11.07 -15.86
N GLN A 33 -0.26 10.46 -16.17
CA GLN A 33 1.05 11.06 -15.92
C GLN A 33 1.99 10.87 -17.12
N PRO A 34 1.61 11.35 -18.32
CA PRO A 34 2.42 11.17 -19.52
C PRO A 34 3.79 11.85 -19.36
N GLY A 35 4.87 11.10 -19.65
CA GLY A 35 6.25 11.55 -19.52
C GLY A 35 6.85 11.45 -18.11
N ASP A 36 6.06 11.02 -17.13
CA ASP A 36 6.50 10.86 -15.73
C ASP A 36 6.45 9.37 -15.28
N GLU A 37 6.39 8.47 -16.27
CA GLU A 37 6.39 7.02 -16.09
C GLU A 37 7.79 6.51 -15.73
N PHE A 38 7.83 5.41 -14.98
CA PHE A 38 9.07 4.73 -14.62
C PHE A 38 8.86 3.21 -14.53
N SER A 39 9.78 2.44 -15.15
CA SER A 39 9.69 0.99 -15.27
C SER A 39 11.06 0.31 -15.40
N ASP A 40 12.15 1.03 -15.13
CA ASP A 40 13.52 0.51 -15.23
C ASP A 40 13.93 -0.16 -13.93
N VAL A 41 14.24 -1.48 -13.98
CA VAL A 41 14.63 -2.28 -12.80
C VAL A 41 15.94 -1.79 -12.18
N GLY A 42 16.93 -1.35 -13.01
CA GLY A 42 18.20 -0.83 -12.51
C GLY A 42 17.99 0.44 -11.68
N ARG A 43 17.14 1.36 -12.16
CA ARG A 43 16.77 2.58 -11.45
C ARG A 43 15.96 2.29 -10.19
N ALA A 44 15.06 1.31 -10.24
CA ALA A 44 14.31 0.86 -9.05
C ALA A 44 15.26 0.28 -7.96
N ILE A 45 16.29 -0.47 -8.35
CA ILE A 45 17.33 -0.96 -7.43
C ILE A 45 18.14 0.21 -6.83
N GLU A 46 18.55 1.20 -7.65
CA GLU A 46 19.25 2.40 -7.17
C GLU A 46 18.41 3.13 -6.12
N GLU A 47 17.14 3.36 -6.41
CA GLU A 47 16.20 4.05 -5.54
C GLU A 47 15.94 3.27 -4.24
N ALA A 48 15.67 1.97 -4.34
CA ALA A 48 15.42 1.10 -3.19
C ALA A 48 16.64 1.00 -2.23
N ARG A 49 17.87 1.07 -2.75
CA ARG A 49 19.08 1.14 -1.93
C ARG A 49 19.14 2.39 -1.05
N THR A 50 18.56 3.51 -1.50
CA THR A 50 18.50 4.72 -0.67
C THR A 50 17.60 4.50 0.54
N LEU A 51 16.46 3.82 0.38
CA LEU A 51 15.58 3.43 1.49
C LEU A 51 16.30 2.51 2.49
N VAL A 52 17.00 1.48 2.00
CA VAL A 52 17.81 0.59 2.86
C VAL A 52 18.86 1.37 3.64
N THR A 53 19.58 2.26 2.97
CA THR A 53 20.61 3.11 3.61
C THR A 53 20.02 4.02 4.69
N ALA A 54 18.76 4.45 4.51
CA ALA A 54 18.05 5.26 5.49
C ALA A 54 17.42 4.44 6.63
N GLY A 55 17.54 3.10 6.61
CA GLY A 55 17.08 2.20 7.66
C GLY A 55 15.73 1.51 7.40
N GLY A 56 15.16 1.64 6.21
CA GLY A 56 14.00 0.87 5.78
C GLY A 56 14.36 -0.61 5.55
N GLN A 57 13.50 -1.53 5.95
CA GLN A 57 13.67 -2.98 5.77
C GLN A 57 12.57 -3.59 4.90
N ALA A 58 11.44 -2.91 4.81
CA ALA A 58 10.33 -3.34 3.98
C ALA A 58 9.69 -2.19 3.22
N LEU A 59 8.98 -2.56 2.14
CA LEU A 59 8.25 -1.65 1.28
C LEU A 59 6.98 -2.36 0.79
N VAL A 60 5.86 -1.65 0.76
CA VAL A 60 4.62 -2.13 0.16
C VAL A 60 4.41 -1.42 -1.18
N ASP A 61 4.58 -2.16 -2.28
CA ASP A 61 4.33 -1.65 -3.64
C ASP A 61 2.84 -1.77 -3.98
N TRP A 62 2.19 -0.62 -4.18
CA TRP A 62 0.76 -0.54 -4.45
C TRP A 62 0.41 -0.47 -5.94
N THR A 63 1.34 -0.81 -6.81
CA THR A 63 1.14 -0.73 -8.25
C THR A 63 0.17 -1.82 -8.73
N PRO A 64 -1.03 -1.45 -9.23
CA PRO A 64 -2.05 -2.40 -9.62
C PRO A 64 -1.87 -2.91 -11.06
N ILE A 65 -2.77 -3.80 -11.47
CA ILE A 65 -2.81 -4.40 -12.81
C ILE A 65 -2.86 -3.31 -13.89
N ASP A 66 -2.08 -3.50 -14.95
CA ASP A 66 -2.00 -2.68 -16.16
C ASP A 66 -1.54 -1.21 -15.95
N LEU A 67 -0.98 -0.90 -14.78
CA LEU A 67 -0.35 0.39 -14.51
C LEU A 67 1.17 0.27 -14.25
N GLY A 68 1.84 -0.61 -14.98
CA GLY A 68 3.29 -0.82 -14.84
C GLY A 68 3.66 -1.89 -13.80
N ARG A 69 2.69 -2.61 -13.23
CA ARG A 69 2.94 -3.71 -12.31
C ARG A 69 3.93 -4.73 -12.90
N ASP A 70 5.06 -4.92 -12.23
CA ASP A 70 6.11 -5.88 -12.63
C ASP A 70 6.57 -6.74 -11.44
N PRO A 71 5.86 -7.86 -11.16
CA PRO A 71 6.23 -8.76 -10.06
C PRO A 71 7.64 -9.35 -10.19
N ALA A 72 8.11 -9.60 -11.41
CA ALA A 72 9.44 -10.13 -11.64
C ALA A 72 10.53 -9.06 -11.38
N GLY A 73 10.28 -7.82 -11.77
CA GLY A 73 11.13 -6.68 -11.44
C GLY A 73 11.18 -6.43 -9.94
N LEU A 74 10.04 -6.51 -9.23
CA LEU A 74 10.01 -6.39 -7.76
C LEU A 74 10.84 -7.48 -7.06
N LEU A 75 10.81 -8.72 -7.57
CA LEU A 75 11.66 -9.80 -7.06
C LEU A 75 13.15 -9.48 -7.25
N GLN A 76 13.54 -9.00 -8.43
CA GLN A 76 14.94 -8.59 -8.70
C GLN A 76 15.39 -7.46 -7.76
N VAL A 77 14.53 -6.46 -7.51
CA VAL A 77 14.83 -5.40 -6.54
C VAL A 77 15.00 -5.98 -5.12
N ALA A 78 14.09 -6.87 -4.69
CA ALA A 78 14.17 -7.50 -3.38
C ALA A 78 15.45 -8.33 -3.19
N GLU A 79 15.87 -9.09 -4.23
CA GLU A 79 17.11 -9.86 -4.23
C GLU A 79 18.36 -8.97 -4.19
N ALA A 80 18.36 -7.86 -4.94
CA ALA A 80 19.50 -6.94 -5.05
C ALA A 80 19.69 -6.04 -3.81
N THR A 81 18.63 -5.84 -3.00
CA THR A 81 18.63 -4.89 -1.88
C THR A 81 18.44 -5.54 -0.51
N GLY A 82 17.90 -6.75 -0.46
CA GLY A 82 17.49 -7.41 0.77
C GLY A 82 16.14 -6.97 1.33
N LEU A 83 15.46 -5.97 0.74
CA LEU A 83 14.16 -5.50 1.19
C LEU A 83 13.10 -6.60 1.16
N HIS A 84 12.23 -6.60 2.16
CA HIS A 84 10.95 -7.29 2.10
C HIS A 84 9.99 -6.44 1.28
N ILE A 85 9.60 -6.89 0.09
CA ILE A 85 8.66 -6.17 -0.77
C ILE A 85 7.33 -6.92 -0.81
N VAL A 86 6.26 -6.24 -0.41
CA VAL A 86 4.89 -6.73 -0.56
C VAL A 86 4.35 -6.19 -1.88
N ALA A 87 3.91 -7.06 -2.78
CA ALA A 87 3.37 -6.67 -4.09
C ALA A 87 1.85 -6.60 -4.07
N ALA A 88 1.28 -5.73 -4.91
CA ALA A 88 -0.17 -5.64 -5.10
C ALA A 88 -0.68 -6.48 -6.28
N THR A 89 -1.95 -6.89 -6.18
CA THR A 89 -2.85 -7.14 -7.31
C THR A 89 -3.99 -6.12 -7.27
N GLY A 90 -4.99 -6.25 -8.12
CA GLY A 90 -6.17 -5.38 -8.12
C GLY A 90 -6.14 -4.30 -9.20
N VAL A 91 -7.10 -3.37 -9.14
CA VAL A 91 -7.34 -2.37 -10.18
C VAL A 91 -7.58 -1.00 -9.55
N HIS A 92 -6.92 0.03 -10.08
CA HIS A 92 -7.04 1.40 -9.58
C HIS A 92 -8.44 2.00 -9.86
N ARG A 93 -8.63 3.27 -9.47
CA ARG A 93 -9.86 4.02 -9.76
C ARG A 93 -10.07 4.22 -11.26
N ASP A 94 -11.30 4.46 -11.61
CA ASP A 94 -11.85 4.57 -12.99
C ASP A 94 -11.00 5.42 -13.94
N ALA A 95 -10.51 6.57 -13.49
CA ALA A 95 -9.82 7.55 -14.34
C ALA A 95 -8.46 7.05 -14.90
N HIS A 96 -7.85 5.99 -14.31
CA HIS A 96 -6.58 5.45 -14.78
C HIS A 96 -6.74 4.52 -16.01
N TYR A 97 -7.95 4.12 -16.34
CA TYR A 97 -8.24 3.18 -17.43
C TYR A 97 -9.10 3.84 -18.51
N PRO A 98 -8.63 3.93 -19.76
CA PRO A 98 -9.41 4.48 -20.87
C PRO A 98 -10.79 3.81 -21.04
N PRO A 99 -11.76 4.46 -21.70
CA PRO A 99 -13.11 3.91 -21.86
C PRO A 99 -13.16 2.55 -22.56
N ASP A 100 -12.21 2.27 -23.44
CA ASP A 100 -12.06 1.03 -24.22
C ASP A 100 -11.12 0.00 -23.55
N HIS A 101 -10.65 0.26 -22.35
CA HIS A 101 -9.73 -0.64 -21.64
C HIS A 101 -10.39 -2.00 -21.34
N HIS A 102 -9.69 -3.11 -21.61
CA HIS A 102 -10.26 -4.46 -21.50
C HIS A 102 -10.82 -4.80 -20.11
N LEU A 103 -10.22 -4.29 -19.02
CA LEU A 103 -10.71 -4.51 -17.65
C LEU A 103 -12.16 -4.03 -17.45
N ARG A 104 -12.62 -3.08 -18.24
CA ARG A 104 -14.00 -2.59 -18.17
C ARG A 104 -15.00 -3.64 -18.67
N ALA A 105 -14.60 -4.44 -19.64
CA ALA A 105 -15.41 -5.51 -20.22
C ALA A 105 -15.30 -6.84 -19.46
N GLU A 106 -14.30 -7.01 -18.60
CA GLU A 106 -14.16 -8.25 -17.79
C GLU A 106 -15.35 -8.44 -16.86
N THR A 107 -15.79 -9.68 -16.73
CA THR A 107 -16.83 -10.07 -15.75
C THR A 107 -16.27 -9.97 -14.32
N MET A 108 -17.15 -9.86 -13.34
CA MET A 108 -16.75 -9.91 -11.92
C MET A 108 -16.00 -11.20 -11.61
N GLU A 109 -16.49 -12.36 -12.07
CA GLU A 109 -15.85 -13.66 -11.90
C GLU A 109 -14.42 -13.70 -12.49
N ALA A 110 -14.21 -13.14 -13.67
CA ALA A 110 -12.89 -13.07 -14.29
C ALA A 110 -11.91 -12.21 -13.45
N LEU A 111 -12.39 -11.10 -12.90
CA LEU A 111 -11.59 -10.24 -12.00
C LEU A 111 -11.25 -10.95 -10.69
N VAL A 112 -12.20 -11.64 -10.05
CA VAL A 112 -11.97 -12.44 -8.84
C VAL A 112 -10.91 -13.50 -9.10
N ASN A 113 -11.09 -14.30 -10.17
CA ASN A 113 -10.14 -15.34 -10.54
C ASN A 113 -8.74 -14.77 -10.81
N ARG A 114 -8.64 -13.61 -11.44
CA ARG A 114 -7.36 -12.92 -11.69
C ARG A 114 -6.68 -12.50 -10.39
N PHE A 115 -7.42 -11.85 -9.47
CA PHE A 115 -6.86 -11.42 -8.18
C PHE A 115 -6.44 -12.63 -7.34
N ALA A 116 -7.29 -13.66 -7.26
CA ALA A 116 -6.98 -14.90 -6.55
C ALA A 116 -5.76 -15.61 -7.15
N ALA A 117 -5.62 -15.66 -8.48
CA ALA A 117 -4.48 -16.26 -9.15
C ALA A 117 -3.17 -15.50 -8.88
N ASP A 118 -3.21 -14.16 -8.84
CA ASP A 118 -2.06 -13.33 -8.47
C ASP A 118 -1.62 -13.56 -7.02
N ILE A 119 -2.55 -13.93 -6.13
CA ILE A 119 -2.28 -14.15 -4.70
C ILE A 119 -1.85 -15.59 -4.41
N THR A 120 -2.47 -16.58 -5.08
CA THR A 120 -2.29 -18.01 -4.73
C THR A 120 -1.49 -18.80 -5.77
N GLY A 121 -1.25 -18.19 -6.94
CA GLY A 121 -0.58 -18.83 -8.08
C GLY A 121 0.90 -19.14 -7.86
N LYS A 122 1.54 -19.62 -8.91
CA LYS A 122 2.99 -19.92 -8.91
C LYS A 122 3.81 -18.66 -9.19
N GLY A 123 5.03 -18.60 -8.64
CA GLY A 123 5.96 -17.49 -8.82
C GLY A 123 5.77 -16.39 -7.76
N VAL A 124 5.94 -15.14 -8.17
CA VAL A 124 5.77 -13.98 -7.30
C VAL A 124 4.29 -13.76 -7.01
N ARG A 125 3.93 -13.76 -5.73
CA ARG A 125 2.55 -13.65 -5.27
C ARG A 125 2.28 -12.28 -4.68
N ALA A 126 1.07 -11.76 -4.90
CA ALA A 126 0.60 -10.53 -4.29
C ALA A 126 0.25 -10.74 -2.80
N GLY A 127 0.58 -9.75 -1.96
CA GLY A 127 0.27 -9.72 -0.54
C GLY A 127 -0.83 -8.72 -0.17
N ILE A 128 -1.28 -7.89 -1.12
CA ILE A 128 -2.40 -6.95 -0.95
C ILE A 128 -3.26 -6.91 -2.22
N ILE A 129 -4.54 -6.49 -2.05
CA ILE A 129 -5.42 -6.17 -3.18
C ILE A 129 -5.59 -4.65 -3.22
N LYS A 130 -5.08 -4.00 -4.26
CA LYS A 130 -5.22 -2.56 -4.48
C LYS A 130 -6.49 -2.25 -5.25
N VAL A 131 -7.30 -1.33 -4.68
CA VAL A 131 -8.45 -0.73 -5.36
C VAL A 131 -8.42 0.80 -5.24
N GLY A 132 -9.32 1.50 -5.89
CA GLY A 132 -9.37 2.97 -5.81
C GLY A 132 -10.77 3.52 -5.89
N ALA A 133 -11.02 4.54 -5.06
CA ALA A 133 -12.26 5.32 -5.00
C ALA A 133 -12.05 6.72 -5.57
N SER A 134 -12.96 7.17 -6.40
CA SER A 134 -12.99 8.53 -6.95
C SER A 134 -13.44 9.54 -5.89
N TYR A 135 -13.21 10.82 -6.18
CA TYR A 135 -13.53 11.94 -5.29
C TYR A 135 -15.00 11.93 -4.85
N HIS A 136 -15.22 11.75 -3.54
CA HIS A 136 -16.52 11.66 -2.87
C HIS A 136 -17.51 10.62 -3.43
N ARG A 137 -17.08 9.63 -4.21
CA ARG A 137 -17.96 8.61 -4.78
C ARG A 137 -17.23 7.37 -5.28
N LEU A 138 -17.96 6.27 -5.44
CA LEU A 138 -17.55 5.12 -6.22
C LEU A 138 -18.25 5.16 -7.58
N GLN A 139 -17.46 5.16 -8.67
CA GLN A 139 -17.97 4.99 -10.02
C GLN A 139 -18.51 3.56 -10.23
N PRO A 140 -19.42 3.32 -11.20
CA PRO A 140 -19.92 1.97 -11.46
C PRO A 140 -18.81 0.93 -11.72
N PHE A 141 -17.74 1.33 -12.42
CA PHE A 141 -16.57 0.48 -12.62
C PHE A 141 -15.87 0.16 -11.30
N GLU A 142 -15.67 1.17 -10.45
CA GLU A 142 -15.04 1.01 -9.13
C GLU A 142 -15.89 0.10 -8.22
N GLN A 143 -17.23 0.24 -8.21
CA GLN A 143 -18.12 -0.65 -7.46
C GLN A 143 -17.93 -2.12 -7.84
N LYS A 144 -17.82 -2.41 -9.15
CA LYS A 144 -17.51 -3.78 -9.65
C LYS A 144 -16.14 -4.27 -9.14
N ILE A 145 -15.12 -3.39 -9.17
CA ILE A 145 -13.77 -3.74 -8.69
C ILE A 145 -13.77 -3.99 -7.17
N PHE A 146 -14.47 -3.17 -6.39
CA PHE A 146 -14.61 -3.36 -4.95
C PHE A 146 -15.30 -4.69 -4.61
N ALA A 147 -16.36 -5.05 -5.34
CA ALA A 147 -17.02 -6.34 -5.17
C ALA A 147 -16.09 -7.51 -5.50
N ALA A 148 -15.33 -7.43 -6.61
CA ALA A 148 -14.35 -8.46 -6.96
C ALA A 148 -13.20 -8.55 -5.93
N ALA A 149 -12.76 -7.43 -5.38
CA ALA A 149 -11.74 -7.38 -4.33
C ALA A 149 -12.24 -8.01 -3.02
N ALA A 150 -13.50 -7.76 -2.64
CA ALA A 150 -14.11 -8.36 -1.46
C ALA A 150 -14.18 -9.90 -1.59
N GLU A 151 -14.64 -10.43 -2.73
CA GLU A 151 -14.68 -11.87 -2.97
C GLU A 151 -13.25 -12.48 -2.95
N ALA A 152 -12.28 -11.87 -3.63
CA ALA A 152 -10.90 -12.34 -3.59
C ALA A 152 -10.29 -12.26 -2.18
N HIS A 153 -10.64 -11.25 -1.38
CA HIS A 153 -10.27 -11.17 0.03
C HIS A 153 -10.86 -12.33 0.84
N HIS A 154 -12.14 -12.67 0.64
CA HIS A 154 -12.77 -13.80 1.33
C HIS A 154 -12.12 -15.14 0.98
N GLU A 155 -11.67 -15.32 -0.27
CA GLU A 155 -10.97 -16.53 -0.70
C GLU A 155 -9.54 -16.63 -0.18
N THR A 156 -8.86 -15.50 0.00
CA THR A 156 -7.40 -15.49 0.20
C THR A 156 -6.93 -14.94 1.53
N GLY A 157 -7.75 -14.11 2.19
CA GLY A 157 -7.45 -13.43 3.45
C GLY A 157 -6.58 -12.18 3.32
N VAL A 158 -5.97 -11.86 2.16
CA VAL A 158 -5.09 -10.69 2.01
C VAL A 158 -5.84 -9.37 2.17
N PRO A 159 -5.24 -8.33 2.78
CA PRO A 159 -5.91 -7.06 3.03
C PRO A 159 -6.21 -6.29 1.74
N ILE A 160 -7.25 -5.44 1.81
CA ILE A 160 -7.64 -4.53 0.75
C ILE A 160 -7.09 -3.13 1.04
N CYS A 161 -6.29 -2.63 0.10
CA CYS A 161 -5.66 -1.31 0.18
C CYS A 161 -6.36 -0.36 -0.80
N VAL A 162 -6.90 0.73 -0.30
CA VAL A 162 -7.78 1.63 -1.06
C VAL A 162 -7.13 2.99 -1.26
N HIS A 163 -6.95 3.40 -2.51
CA HIS A 163 -6.71 4.80 -2.85
C HIS A 163 -8.00 5.59 -2.59
N ALA A 164 -8.01 6.46 -1.62
CA ALA A 164 -9.11 7.41 -1.38
C ALA A 164 -8.76 8.76 -2.03
N GLU A 165 -9.41 9.11 -3.14
CA GLU A 165 -9.06 10.34 -3.88
C GLU A 165 -9.19 11.57 -2.99
N HIS A 166 -8.09 12.31 -2.82
CA HIS A 166 -7.97 13.47 -1.93
C HIS A 166 -8.31 13.18 -0.45
N GLY A 167 -8.19 11.94 0.01
CA GLY A 167 -8.50 11.56 1.40
C GLY A 167 -9.99 11.60 1.74
N THR A 168 -10.85 11.51 0.73
CA THR A 168 -12.32 11.60 0.90
C THR A 168 -12.98 10.24 1.05
N MET A 169 -14.19 10.21 1.61
CA MET A 169 -15.03 9.00 1.78
C MET A 169 -14.47 7.93 2.73
N GLY A 170 -13.56 8.24 3.64
CA GLY A 170 -12.95 7.21 4.50
C GLY A 170 -13.96 6.25 5.12
N LEU A 171 -14.89 6.76 5.92
CA LEU A 171 -15.95 5.94 6.54
C LEU A 171 -16.88 5.30 5.50
N GLY A 172 -17.27 6.03 4.44
CA GLY A 172 -18.15 5.50 3.39
C GLY A 172 -17.52 4.32 2.62
N ILE A 173 -16.19 4.28 2.45
CA ILE A 173 -15.46 3.15 1.86
C ILE A 173 -15.49 1.95 2.82
N VAL A 174 -15.26 2.18 4.12
CA VAL A 174 -15.34 1.14 5.15
C VAL A 174 -16.74 0.54 5.21
N ASP A 175 -17.77 1.35 5.21
CA ASP A 175 -19.17 0.91 5.22
C ASP A 175 -19.52 0.11 3.96
N HIS A 176 -19.06 0.58 2.79
CA HIS A 176 -19.28 -0.14 1.53
C HIS A 176 -18.62 -1.52 1.54
N LEU A 177 -17.34 -1.62 1.91
CA LEU A 177 -16.64 -2.91 2.04
C LEU A 177 -17.26 -3.77 3.14
N GLY A 178 -17.71 -3.16 4.24
CA GLY A 178 -18.45 -3.82 5.31
C GLY A 178 -19.77 -4.45 4.83
N SER A 179 -20.50 -3.76 3.93
CA SER A 179 -21.70 -4.30 3.30
C SER A 179 -21.43 -5.52 2.39
N LEU A 180 -20.17 -5.64 1.91
CA LEU A 180 -19.65 -6.79 1.17
C LEU A 180 -19.01 -7.85 2.09
N GLY A 181 -19.12 -7.72 3.41
CA GLY A 181 -18.63 -8.67 4.40
C GLY A 181 -17.15 -8.53 4.78
N VAL A 182 -16.44 -7.52 4.30
CA VAL A 182 -15.04 -7.27 4.63
C VAL A 182 -14.95 -6.57 6.00
N ARG A 183 -14.13 -7.09 6.91
CA ARG A 183 -13.90 -6.45 8.20
C ARG A 183 -13.04 -5.19 8.03
N ALA A 184 -13.39 -4.11 8.73
CA ALA A 184 -12.63 -2.86 8.68
C ALA A 184 -11.13 -3.04 8.99
N ALA A 185 -10.77 -3.94 9.89
CA ALA A 185 -9.38 -4.27 10.22
C ALA A 185 -8.57 -4.87 9.05
N SER A 186 -9.23 -5.29 7.97
CA SER A 186 -8.61 -5.75 6.73
C SER A 186 -8.55 -4.65 5.64
N VAL A 187 -8.90 -3.41 5.97
CA VAL A 187 -8.97 -2.27 5.04
C VAL A 187 -7.92 -1.23 5.41
N VAL A 188 -7.07 -0.88 4.44
CA VAL A 188 -6.09 0.22 4.54
C VAL A 188 -6.53 1.35 3.62
N LEU A 189 -6.75 2.55 4.17
CA LEU A 189 -7.19 3.72 3.42
C LEU A 189 -6.03 4.69 3.22
N ALA A 190 -5.61 4.90 1.97
CA ALA A 190 -4.50 5.77 1.62
C ALA A 190 -4.92 7.22 1.36
N HIS A 191 -3.92 8.12 1.48
CA HIS A 191 -4.03 9.54 1.17
C HIS A 191 -4.90 10.35 2.12
N LEU A 192 -5.13 9.87 3.34
CA LEU A 192 -5.99 10.58 4.29
C LEU A 192 -5.45 11.95 4.67
N ASP A 193 -4.12 12.12 4.69
CA ASP A 193 -3.46 13.40 4.92
C ASP A 193 -3.68 14.45 3.81
N ARG A 194 -4.22 14.07 2.65
CA ARG A 194 -4.63 15.03 1.61
C ARG A 194 -5.86 15.85 2.05
N ASN A 195 -6.65 15.32 2.97
CA ASN A 195 -7.68 16.02 3.73
C ASN A 195 -7.32 15.89 5.23
N PRO A 196 -6.52 16.80 5.81
CA PRO A 196 -6.00 16.62 7.17
C PRO A 196 -7.04 16.93 8.26
N ASP A 197 -8.25 16.37 8.14
CA ASP A 197 -9.32 16.47 9.14
C ASP A 197 -9.26 15.28 10.11
N ALA A 198 -8.64 15.52 11.28
CA ALA A 198 -8.49 14.52 12.31
C ALA A 198 -9.83 14.00 12.88
N VAL A 199 -10.92 14.78 12.77
CA VAL A 199 -12.26 14.36 13.25
C VAL A 199 -12.84 13.32 12.27
N GLU A 200 -12.82 13.61 10.98
CA GLU A 200 -13.30 12.67 9.94
C GLU A 200 -12.50 11.36 9.96
N HIS A 201 -11.16 11.45 10.09
CA HIS A 201 -10.32 10.26 10.13
C HIS A 201 -10.44 9.48 11.43
N ALA A 202 -10.79 10.15 12.55
CA ALA A 202 -11.07 9.45 13.80
C ALA A 202 -12.32 8.57 13.72
N GLU A 203 -13.36 8.99 13.00
CA GLU A 203 -14.54 8.17 12.76
C GLU A 203 -14.18 6.91 11.95
N THR A 204 -13.37 7.09 10.91
CA THR A 204 -12.86 5.99 10.09
C THR A 204 -11.99 5.01 10.89
N GLY A 205 -11.09 5.53 11.73
CA GLY A 205 -10.26 4.72 12.63
C GLY A 205 -11.07 4.00 13.71
N ALA A 206 -12.08 4.66 14.27
CA ALA A 206 -12.98 4.06 15.27
C ALA A 206 -13.78 2.87 14.68
N ALA A 207 -14.06 2.87 13.38
CA ALA A 207 -14.64 1.72 12.68
C ALA A 207 -13.65 0.55 12.54
N GLY A 208 -12.36 0.76 12.82
CA GLY A 208 -11.32 -0.27 12.84
C GLY A 208 -10.40 -0.30 11.63
N ALA A 209 -10.53 0.60 10.65
CA ALA A 209 -9.69 0.66 9.46
C ALA A 209 -8.29 1.24 9.74
N TRP A 210 -7.32 0.93 8.89
CA TRP A 210 -5.99 1.49 8.91
C TRP A 210 -5.94 2.83 8.20
N LEU A 211 -5.29 3.79 8.82
CA LEU A 211 -5.19 5.19 8.37
C LEU A 211 -3.81 5.41 7.75
N GLN A 212 -3.71 5.33 6.41
CA GLN A 212 -2.46 5.50 5.68
C GLN A 212 -2.28 6.98 5.29
N LEU A 213 -1.16 7.56 5.73
CA LEU A 213 -0.75 8.92 5.42
C LEU A 213 0.45 8.87 4.46
N ASP A 214 0.37 9.60 3.35
CA ASP A 214 1.33 9.51 2.23
C ASP A 214 1.92 10.88 1.85
N GLY A 215 1.75 11.88 2.72
CA GLY A 215 2.12 13.26 2.48
C GLY A 215 3.56 13.67 2.75
N PRO A 216 4.39 12.90 3.50
CA PRO A 216 5.76 13.32 3.74
C PRO A 216 6.52 13.64 2.44
N GLY A 217 7.12 14.84 2.38
CA GLY A 217 7.82 15.32 1.19
C GLY A 217 6.94 15.84 0.06
N ARG A 218 5.60 15.78 0.19
CA ARG A 218 4.64 16.21 -0.83
C ARG A 218 4.09 17.60 -0.56
N THR A 219 4.97 18.59 -0.46
CA THR A 219 4.63 19.98 -0.09
C THR A 219 3.61 20.65 -0.99
N LYS A 220 3.31 20.09 -2.17
CA LYS A 220 2.21 20.56 -3.05
C LYS A 220 0.82 20.39 -2.43
N TYR A 221 0.65 19.43 -1.49
CA TYR A 221 -0.57 19.30 -0.71
C TYR A 221 -0.42 20.08 0.60
N TRP A 222 0.47 19.62 1.47
CA TRP A 222 0.70 20.19 2.79
C TRP A 222 2.17 20.12 3.16
N PRO A 223 2.68 21.01 4.01
CA PRO A 223 4.01 20.85 4.59
C PRO A 223 4.01 19.67 5.56
N ASP A 224 5.17 19.05 5.79
CA ASP A 224 5.35 17.94 6.73
C ASP A 224 4.83 18.24 8.14
N SER A 225 4.84 19.51 8.56
CA SER A 225 4.28 19.93 9.85
C SER A 225 2.77 19.67 9.98
N THR A 226 2.02 19.75 8.88
CA THR A 226 0.58 19.42 8.88
C THR A 226 0.37 17.92 9.04
N VAL A 227 1.21 17.09 8.38
CA VAL A 227 1.13 15.63 8.54
C VAL A 227 1.50 15.22 9.98
N LEU A 228 2.54 15.84 10.57
CA LEU A 228 2.92 15.61 11.96
C LEU A 228 1.81 16.02 12.94
N GLN A 229 1.15 17.16 12.70
CA GLN A 229 0.02 17.59 13.52
C GLN A 229 -1.14 16.61 13.42
N LEU A 230 -1.48 16.14 12.20
CA LEU A 230 -2.53 15.13 12.02
C LEU A 230 -2.20 13.82 12.76
N ILE A 231 -0.94 13.37 12.72
CA ILE A 231 -0.49 12.19 13.48
C ILE A 231 -0.67 12.40 14.98
N ALA A 232 -0.28 13.58 15.50
CA ALA A 232 -0.46 13.93 16.92
C ALA A 232 -1.94 13.92 17.33
N ASP A 233 -2.79 14.57 16.54
CA ASP A 233 -4.23 14.66 16.80
C ASP A 233 -4.91 13.28 16.78
N LEU A 234 -4.52 12.40 15.85
CA LEU A 234 -5.02 11.02 15.78
C LEU A 234 -4.50 10.17 16.96
N ALA A 235 -3.24 10.34 17.34
CA ALA A 235 -2.65 9.64 18.48
C ALA A 235 -3.31 10.06 19.81
N GLU A 236 -3.58 11.36 20.02
CA GLU A 236 -4.32 11.87 21.17
C GLU A 236 -5.75 11.31 21.26
N ARG A 237 -6.35 10.96 20.13
CA ARG A 237 -7.65 10.28 20.03
C ARG A 237 -7.57 8.76 20.24
N GLY A 238 -6.39 8.21 20.56
CA GLY A 238 -6.19 6.78 20.81
C GLY A 238 -5.99 5.93 19.56
N LEU A 239 -5.76 6.53 18.39
CA LEU A 239 -5.65 5.85 17.10
C LEU A 239 -4.20 5.60 16.64
N ALA A 240 -3.21 5.86 17.49
CA ALA A 240 -1.79 5.59 17.18
C ALA A 240 -1.56 4.18 16.61
N GLY A 241 -2.30 3.19 17.12
CA GLY A 241 -2.23 1.80 16.70
C GLY A 241 -2.83 1.48 15.34
N GLN A 242 -3.31 2.47 14.60
CA GLN A 242 -3.94 2.31 13.27
C GLN A 242 -3.30 3.20 12.21
N ILE A 243 -2.32 4.04 12.58
CA ILE A 243 -1.62 4.92 11.63
C ILE A 243 -0.56 4.13 10.88
N LEU A 244 -0.57 4.26 9.57
CA LEU A 244 0.47 3.80 8.66
C LEU A 244 1.09 4.99 7.92
N LEU A 245 2.33 4.86 7.47
CA LEU A 245 3.06 5.94 6.82
C LEU A 245 3.83 5.43 5.61
N GLY A 246 3.78 6.21 4.50
CA GLY A 246 4.50 5.94 3.27
C GLY A 246 4.80 7.22 2.48
N GLY A 247 5.53 7.08 1.39
CA GLY A 247 5.90 8.22 0.53
C GLY A 247 4.99 8.38 -0.69
N ASP A 248 4.35 7.30 -1.16
CA ASP A 248 3.59 7.24 -2.43
C ASP A 248 4.38 7.90 -3.58
N THR A 249 5.65 7.50 -3.75
CA THR A 249 6.57 8.03 -4.77
C THR A 249 6.13 7.53 -6.15
N GLY A 250 5.08 8.14 -6.68
CA GLY A 250 4.37 7.71 -7.88
C GLY A 250 4.73 8.51 -9.16
N ARG A 251 5.92 9.15 -9.23
CA ARG A 251 6.36 9.92 -10.39
C ARG A 251 7.87 9.77 -10.61
N ARG A 252 8.26 9.63 -11.87
CA ARG A 252 9.68 9.66 -12.27
C ARG A 252 10.39 10.91 -11.76
N SER A 253 9.74 12.08 -11.86
CA SER A 253 10.27 13.37 -11.40
C SER A 253 10.49 13.44 -9.88
N THR A 254 9.93 12.51 -9.09
CA THR A 254 10.14 12.44 -7.63
C THR A 254 11.21 11.44 -7.22
N MET A 255 11.78 10.66 -8.16
CA MET A 255 12.84 9.67 -7.90
C MET A 255 14.23 10.21 -8.19
N ARG A 256 15.17 10.03 -7.26
CA ARG A 256 16.57 10.46 -7.40
C ARG A 256 17.31 9.71 -8.50
N ALA A 257 17.03 8.43 -8.65
CA ALA A 257 17.63 7.61 -9.70
C ALA A 257 17.34 8.13 -11.12
N TYR A 258 16.31 8.96 -11.28
CA TYR A 258 15.99 9.64 -12.53
C TYR A 258 16.38 11.12 -12.54
N GLY A 259 17.10 11.59 -11.52
CA GLY A 259 17.53 13.00 -11.40
C GLY A 259 16.48 13.92 -10.78
N GLY A 260 15.42 13.34 -10.21
CA GLY A 260 14.35 14.06 -9.50
C GLY A 260 14.55 14.09 -7.99
N GLY A 261 13.44 14.22 -7.24
CA GLY A 261 13.42 14.19 -5.79
C GLY A 261 12.06 14.53 -5.22
N PRO A 262 11.86 14.19 -3.92
CA PRO A 262 12.86 13.99 -2.87
C PRO A 262 13.48 12.59 -2.79
N GLY A 263 12.94 11.56 -3.46
CA GLY A 263 13.41 10.17 -3.44
C GLY A 263 12.68 9.29 -2.45
N LEU A 264 12.81 7.98 -2.64
CA LEU A 264 12.16 6.95 -1.84
C LEU A 264 12.60 6.96 -0.37
N ASP A 265 13.82 7.43 -0.11
CA ASP A 265 14.37 7.50 1.25
C ASP A 265 13.80 8.66 2.09
N TYR A 266 13.05 9.60 1.53
CA TYR A 266 12.65 10.82 2.23
C TYR A 266 11.92 10.54 3.54
N VAL A 267 11.00 9.60 3.53
CA VAL A 267 10.23 9.19 4.72
C VAL A 267 11.17 8.79 5.86
N PHE A 268 12.16 7.95 5.58
CA PHE A 268 13.09 7.42 6.56
C PHE A 268 14.26 8.36 6.89
N ALA A 269 14.79 9.06 5.90
CA ALA A 269 15.96 9.93 6.08
C ALA A 269 15.60 11.31 6.66
N ARG A 270 14.36 11.78 6.48
CA ARG A 270 13.95 13.14 6.84
C ARG A 270 12.73 13.19 7.75
N PHE A 271 11.62 12.56 7.35
CA PHE A 271 10.36 12.66 8.08
C PHE A 271 10.39 11.86 9.40
N LYS A 272 10.80 10.60 9.37
CA LYS A 272 10.89 9.73 10.55
C LYS A 272 11.74 10.33 11.68
N PRO A 273 12.99 10.83 11.45
CA PRO A 273 13.76 11.47 12.51
C PRO A 273 13.11 12.75 13.07
N ARG A 274 12.34 13.46 12.26
CA ARG A 274 11.58 14.63 12.70
C ARG A 274 10.39 14.18 13.57
N LEU A 275 9.65 13.16 13.16
CA LEU A 275 8.57 12.57 13.94
C LEU A 275 9.07 12.08 15.31
N GLU A 276 10.19 11.38 15.35
CA GLU A 276 10.80 10.90 16.60
C GLU A 276 11.17 12.04 17.56
N ARG A 277 11.70 13.13 17.04
CA ARG A 277 12.07 14.30 17.82
C ARG A 277 10.85 15.05 18.33
N GLU A 278 9.78 15.15 17.55
CA GLU A 278 8.60 15.97 17.88
C GLU A 278 7.51 15.18 18.63
N LEU A 279 7.33 13.90 18.31
CA LEU A 279 6.23 13.07 18.82
C LEU A 279 6.69 11.82 19.61
N GLY A 280 7.99 11.55 19.66
CA GLY A 280 8.57 10.45 20.44
C GLY A 280 8.91 9.20 19.63
N TRP A 281 9.88 8.44 20.15
CA TRP A 281 10.37 7.21 19.53
C TRP A 281 9.34 6.08 19.54
N GLU A 282 8.58 5.96 20.62
CA GLU A 282 7.57 4.90 20.78
C GLU A 282 6.48 4.99 19.71
N LEU A 283 6.01 6.20 19.39
CA LEU A 283 5.03 6.41 18.35
C LEU A 283 5.62 6.09 16.97
N SER A 284 6.89 6.46 16.73
CA SER A 284 7.61 6.09 15.51
C SER A 284 7.71 4.58 15.34
N GLN A 285 8.10 3.86 16.41
CA GLN A 285 8.17 2.39 16.39
C GLN A 285 6.82 1.77 16.04
N GLN A 286 5.77 2.27 16.67
CA GLN A 286 4.42 1.80 16.40
C GLN A 286 4.02 2.00 14.94
N ILE A 287 4.24 3.19 14.38
CA ILE A 287 3.84 3.55 13.01
C ILE A 287 4.66 2.80 11.94
N PHE A 288 5.97 2.67 12.13
CA PHE A 288 6.85 2.11 11.11
C PHE A 288 7.12 0.61 11.25
N VAL A 289 6.85 0.00 12.41
CA VAL A 289 7.16 -1.41 12.66
C VAL A 289 5.92 -2.20 13.09
N ASP A 290 5.30 -1.82 14.22
CA ASP A 290 4.24 -2.65 14.81
C ASP A 290 2.94 -2.61 13.98
N ASN A 291 2.55 -1.45 13.50
CA ASN A 291 1.33 -1.29 12.71
C ASN A 291 1.43 -1.98 11.35
N PRO A 292 2.49 -1.80 10.53
CA PRO A 292 2.63 -2.51 9.25
C PRO A 292 2.64 -4.03 9.42
N SER A 293 3.31 -4.55 10.45
CA SER A 293 3.35 -5.98 10.72
C SER A 293 1.98 -6.59 10.99
N ARG A 294 1.01 -5.79 11.47
CA ARG A 294 -0.39 -6.20 11.69
C ARG A 294 -1.29 -5.92 10.50
N ALA A 295 -1.11 -4.74 9.87
CA ALA A 295 -1.96 -4.29 8.76
C ALA A 295 -1.83 -5.17 7.52
N PHE A 296 -0.63 -5.65 7.23
CA PHE A 296 -0.33 -6.48 6.06
C PHE A 296 -0.27 -7.98 6.35
N ALA A 297 -0.54 -8.37 7.60
CA ALA A 297 -0.64 -9.78 8.00
C ALA A 297 -2.02 -10.35 7.71
N PHE A 298 -2.06 -11.61 7.28
CA PHE A 298 -3.30 -12.36 7.06
C PHE A 298 -3.10 -13.85 7.35
N GLU A 299 -4.20 -14.57 7.50
CA GLU A 299 -4.20 -16.04 7.60
C GLU A 299 -4.40 -16.63 6.20
N PRO A 300 -3.38 -17.31 5.63
CA PRO A 300 -3.55 -17.93 4.31
C PRO A 300 -4.55 -19.09 4.38
N PRO A 301 -5.35 -19.32 3.32
CA PRO A 301 -6.30 -20.45 3.29
C PRO A 301 -5.56 -21.78 3.36
N TYR A 302 -6.23 -22.81 3.90
CA TYR A 302 -5.68 -24.16 4.03
C TYR A 302 -5.13 -24.70 2.72
N GLY A 303 -3.85 -25.11 2.70
CA GLY A 303 -3.22 -25.82 1.58
C GLY A 303 -2.02 -25.13 0.89
N THR A 304 -1.63 -23.93 1.30
CA THR A 304 -0.48 -23.19 0.70
C THR A 304 0.80 -23.22 1.55
N SER A 305 0.97 -24.21 2.44
CA SER A 305 2.25 -24.36 3.13
C SER A 305 3.35 -24.67 2.12
N SER A 306 4.25 -23.73 1.90
CA SER A 306 5.51 -23.98 1.22
C SER A 306 6.29 -25.03 2.04
N THR A 307 6.36 -26.25 1.54
CA THR A 307 7.41 -27.16 1.96
C THR A 307 8.74 -26.51 1.55
N SER A 308 9.40 -25.86 2.51
CA SER A 308 10.82 -25.56 2.43
C SER A 308 11.54 -26.91 2.36
N GLY A 309 11.80 -27.40 1.13
CA GLY A 309 12.64 -28.53 0.90
C GLY A 309 14.07 -28.19 1.32
N ASN A 310 14.48 -28.72 2.46
CA ASN A 310 15.88 -28.86 2.81
C ASN A 310 16.55 -29.69 1.70
N ILE A 311 17.25 -29.04 0.79
CA ILE A 311 18.25 -29.67 -0.04
C ILE A 311 19.52 -29.71 0.82
N ARG A 312 19.86 -30.90 1.27
CA ARG A 312 21.17 -31.22 1.87
C ARG A 312 22.23 -31.25 0.75
#